data_4cadd456d930df543145928181f309ce
#
_entry.id   4cadd456d930df543145928181f309ce
#
_cell.length_a   1.000
_cell.length_b   1.000
_cell.length_c   1.000
_cell.angle_alpha   90.00
_cell.angle_beta   90.00
_cell.angle_gamma   90.00
#
_symmetry.space_group_name_H-M   'P 1'
#
loop_
_entity.id
_entity.type
_entity.pdbx_description
1 polymer ?
#
loop_
_entity_poly.entity_id
_entity_poly.type
_entity_poly.pdbx_seq_one_letter_code
_entity_poly.pdbx_strand_id
1 'polypeptide(L)'
;MDELNSHPGVTGPAPEVTSRTPAFPRLGPVKRLSYGPANTGNFLVHGENLAVMKSMNAWLSGRVKCAYLDPPYRTGERFTHYDDDAKHEDWLRDVTARASHVWDLLAEDGSVWISIDDREVHYLKVALDRAVGRDKFITTVIWQQRTTRENRRVFSNNHEYLLVYAKNPRKFVQTRNGLALTDDIRGRYVNHDNDPRGPWQSVSANVQAGHAVASQFYTITAPNGRKHVPPNGRCWVYNQRRMELEIAQGNVWFGKDGNGVPRLKKFLSSGGRGVTPETLWFADDVGTNDHAKKHIHAMFPGDPLFDTPKPESLIWRVLHIGSDPDDLVFDPYLGSGTTAAVALKSGRRFVGIESGEHAASIAASRMRKVIDGESGGISKDVDWQGGGGFDFLRFK
;
A
#
# COMPACT_ATOMS: atom_id res chain seq x y z
N MET A 1 19.72 -39.68 -1.39
CA MET A 1 18.39 -39.89 -0.80
C MET A 1 17.73 -38.53 -0.71
N ASP A 2 17.17 -38.20 -1.86
CA ASP A 2 16.33 -37.04 -2.04
C ASP A 2 14.96 -37.32 -1.44
N GLU A 3 14.43 -36.39 -0.71
CA GLU A 3 13.03 -36.12 -0.46
C GLU A 3 12.93 -35.24 0.76
N LEU A 4 12.59 -33.97 0.53
CA LEU A 4 11.82 -33.09 1.43
C LEU A 4 12.01 -31.61 1.04
N ASN A 5 11.43 -31.23 -0.11
CA ASN A 5 11.09 -29.85 -0.39
C ASN A 5 9.96 -29.77 -1.45
N SER A 6 8.77 -30.13 -1.03
CA SER A 6 7.56 -29.82 -1.77
C SER A 6 6.62 -29.05 -0.84
N HIS A 7 6.65 -27.73 -0.93
CA HIS A 7 5.53 -26.92 -0.50
C HIS A 7 4.40 -27.15 -1.52
N PRO A 8 3.20 -27.55 -1.11
CA PRO A 8 2.07 -27.59 -2.00
C PRO A 8 1.65 -26.15 -2.30
N GLY A 9 2.02 -25.68 -3.48
CA GLY A 9 1.40 -24.52 -4.07
C GLY A 9 -0.09 -24.82 -4.26
N VAL A 10 -0.94 -24.09 -3.57
CA VAL A 10 -2.38 -24.04 -3.87
C VAL A 10 -2.51 -23.25 -5.17
N THR A 11 -2.29 -23.93 -6.28
CA THR A 11 -2.72 -23.47 -7.61
C THR A 11 -4.17 -23.87 -7.78
N GLY A 12 -5.08 -23.08 -7.21
CA GLY A 12 -6.42 -23.03 -7.75
C GLY A 12 -6.34 -22.39 -9.13
N PRO A 13 -7.05 -22.87 -10.15
CA PRO A 13 -7.05 -22.25 -11.45
C PRO A 13 -7.46 -20.80 -11.32
N ALA A 14 -6.68 -19.89 -11.91
CA ALA A 14 -7.09 -18.51 -12.08
C ALA A 14 -8.51 -18.53 -12.69
N PRO A 15 -9.49 -17.79 -12.17
CA PRO A 15 -10.82 -17.81 -12.71
C PRO A 15 -10.73 -17.44 -14.18
N GLU A 16 -11.24 -18.33 -15.06
CA GLU A 16 -11.33 -18.07 -16.50
C GLU A 16 -11.88 -16.65 -16.69
N VAL A 17 -11.11 -15.82 -17.38
CA VAL A 17 -11.58 -14.53 -17.86
C VAL A 17 -12.66 -14.86 -18.89
N THR A 18 -13.90 -14.90 -18.43
CA THR A 18 -15.05 -15.07 -19.33
C THR A 18 -14.98 -13.97 -20.38
N SER A 19 -15.06 -14.32 -21.63
CA SER A 19 -14.88 -13.45 -22.81
C SER A 19 -15.93 -12.33 -22.97
N ARG A 20 -16.65 -11.98 -21.91
CA ARG A 20 -17.68 -10.93 -21.90
C ARG A 20 -17.60 -10.11 -20.61
N THR A 21 -17.70 -8.79 -20.75
CA THR A 21 -17.93 -7.88 -19.61
C THR A 21 -19.10 -8.39 -18.78
N PRO A 22 -18.94 -8.57 -17.44
CA PRO A 22 -20.05 -9.02 -16.59
C PRO A 22 -21.23 -8.05 -16.70
N ALA A 23 -22.44 -8.58 -16.69
CA ALA A 23 -23.64 -7.76 -16.64
C ALA A 23 -23.93 -7.36 -15.18
N PHE A 24 -23.87 -6.08 -14.90
CA PHE A 24 -24.19 -5.55 -13.57
C PHE A 24 -25.59 -4.94 -13.57
N PRO A 25 -26.41 -5.21 -12.55
CA PRO A 25 -27.73 -4.56 -12.44
C PRO A 25 -27.59 -3.03 -12.48
N ARG A 26 -28.42 -2.36 -13.27
CA ARG A 26 -28.48 -0.89 -13.39
C ARG A 26 -27.19 -0.22 -13.91
N LEU A 27 -26.18 -0.96 -14.38
CA LEU A 27 -25.01 -0.40 -15.06
C LEU A 27 -25.10 -0.67 -16.56
N GLY A 28 -24.87 0.38 -17.33
CA GLY A 28 -24.84 0.28 -18.81
C GLY A 28 -23.48 0.68 -19.38
N PRO A 29 -22.92 -0.05 -20.34
CA PRO A 29 -21.68 0.33 -20.98
C PRO A 29 -21.84 1.58 -21.84
N VAL A 30 -20.86 2.46 -21.78
CA VAL A 30 -20.76 3.65 -22.63
C VAL A 30 -19.56 3.50 -23.54
N LYS A 31 -19.75 2.78 -24.66
CA LYS A 31 -18.68 2.38 -25.59
C LYS A 31 -17.80 3.53 -26.07
N ARG A 32 -18.36 4.72 -26.32
CA ARG A 32 -17.60 5.91 -26.75
C ARG A 32 -16.60 6.43 -25.73
N LEU A 33 -16.78 6.08 -24.44
CA LEU A 33 -15.91 6.46 -23.33
C LEU A 33 -14.97 5.33 -22.93
N SER A 34 -15.26 4.08 -23.26
CA SER A 34 -14.34 2.95 -23.13
C SER A 34 -13.13 3.12 -24.06
N TYR A 35 -11.98 2.54 -23.71
CA TYR A 35 -10.77 2.66 -24.52
C TYR A 35 -9.85 1.43 -24.38
N GLY A 36 -9.11 1.13 -25.44
CA GLY A 36 -8.25 -0.05 -25.53
C GLY A 36 -9.01 -1.37 -25.72
N PRO A 37 -8.37 -2.52 -25.52
CA PRO A 37 -9.00 -3.82 -25.57
C PRO A 37 -10.20 -3.94 -24.62
N ALA A 38 -11.25 -4.60 -25.05
CA ALA A 38 -12.40 -4.89 -24.21
C ALA A 38 -12.12 -6.06 -23.24
N ASN A 39 -12.95 -6.18 -22.20
CA ASN A 39 -12.91 -7.31 -21.24
C ASN A 39 -11.58 -7.42 -20.45
N THR A 40 -10.90 -6.32 -20.20
CA THR A 40 -9.67 -6.29 -19.38
C THR A 40 -9.95 -6.51 -17.89
N GLY A 41 -11.22 -6.41 -17.47
CA GLY A 41 -11.61 -6.43 -16.06
C GLY A 41 -11.36 -5.10 -15.34
N ASN A 42 -11.01 -4.05 -16.10
CA ASN A 42 -10.86 -2.68 -15.61
C ASN A 42 -12.14 -1.89 -15.88
N PHE A 43 -12.70 -1.28 -14.84
CA PHE A 43 -13.94 -0.52 -14.95
C PHE A 43 -13.77 0.89 -14.41
N LEU A 44 -14.18 1.88 -15.20
CA LEU A 44 -14.45 3.23 -14.76
C LEU A 44 -15.95 3.42 -14.74
N VAL A 45 -16.52 3.72 -13.58
CA VAL A 45 -17.97 3.75 -13.41
C VAL A 45 -18.43 5.15 -13.01
N HIS A 46 -19.29 5.75 -13.81
CA HIS A 46 -19.94 7.03 -13.47
C HIS A 46 -21.26 6.76 -12.74
N GLY A 47 -21.35 7.18 -11.50
CA GLY A 47 -22.51 7.04 -10.66
C GLY A 47 -22.26 7.25 -9.16
N GLU A 48 -23.30 7.34 -8.37
CA GLU A 48 -23.21 7.42 -6.91
C GLU A 48 -22.58 6.13 -6.37
N ASN A 49 -21.52 6.27 -5.59
CA ASN A 49 -20.63 5.16 -5.27
C ASN A 49 -21.30 4.02 -4.49
N LEU A 50 -22.15 4.32 -3.49
CA LEU A 50 -22.84 3.28 -2.72
C LEU A 50 -23.83 2.48 -3.58
N ALA A 51 -24.55 3.13 -4.48
CA ALA A 51 -25.47 2.49 -5.41
C ALA A 51 -24.72 1.62 -6.43
N VAL A 52 -23.61 2.10 -6.95
CA VAL A 52 -22.72 1.34 -7.84
C VAL A 52 -22.12 0.14 -7.13
N MET A 53 -21.58 0.30 -5.92
CA MET A 53 -21.02 -0.78 -5.12
C MET A 53 -22.05 -1.90 -4.89
N LYS A 54 -23.29 -1.52 -4.51
CA LYS A 54 -24.39 -2.49 -4.36
C LYS A 54 -24.71 -3.24 -5.65
N SER A 55 -24.68 -2.55 -6.80
CA SER A 55 -24.90 -3.16 -8.11
C SER A 55 -23.78 -4.13 -8.51
N MET A 56 -22.56 -3.86 -8.12
CA MET A 56 -21.39 -4.70 -8.40
C MET A 56 -21.07 -5.71 -7.29
N ASN A 57 -21.82 -5.72 -6.20
CA ASN A 57 -21.50 -6.47 -5.00
C ASN A 57 -21.20 -7.96 -5.27
N ALA A 58 -22.05 -8.62 -6.04
CA ALA A 58 -21.87 -10.05 -6.35
C ALA A 58 -20.55 -10.34 -7.07
N TRP A 59 -20.04 -9.38 -7.84
CA TRP A 59 -18.76 -9.53 -8.56
C TRP A 59 -17.56 -9.08 -7.76
N LEU A 60 -17.69 -8.07 -6.89
CA LEU A 60 -16.61 -7.49 -6.08
C LEU A 60 -16.35 -8.24 -4.78
N SER A 61 -17.38 -8.87 -4.18
CA SER A 61 -17.27 -9.46 -2.84
C SER A 61 -16.13 -10.46 -2.72
N GLY A 62 -15.25 -10.24 -1.74
CA GLY A 62 -14.08 -11.08 -1.46
C GLY A 62 -12.95 -10.97 -2.50
N ARG A 63 -13.00 -10.02 -3.45
CA ARG A 63 -12.03 -9.91 -4.54
C ARG A 63 -11.13 -8.68 -4.47
N VAL A 64 -11.53 -7.66 -3.72
CA VAL A 64 -10.76 -6.42 -3.62
C VAL A 64 -9.54 -6.64 -2.73
N LYS A 65 -8.36 -6.53 -3.31
CA LYS A 65 -7.10 -6.72 -2.59
C LYS A 65 -6.62 -5.45 -1.90
N CYS A 66 -6.74 -4.31 -2.58
CA CYS A 66 -6.40 -3.00 -2.03
C CYS A 66 -7.48 -1.99 -2.40
N ALA A 67 -8.11 -1.38 -1.40
CA ALA A 67 -9.03 -0.27 -1.61
C ALA A 67 -8.39 1.04 -1.14
N TYR A 68 -8.45 2.07 -1.98
CA TYR A 68 -8.04 3.42 -1.63
C TYR A 68 -9.25 4.35 -1.67
N LEU A 69 -9.46 5.11 -0.60
CA LEU A 69 -10.58 6.02 -0.43
C LEU A 69 -10.06 7.43 -0.15
N ASP A 70 -10.51 8.39 -0.94
CA ASP A 70 -10.23 9.81 -0.77
C ASP A 70 -11.55 10.60 -0.66
N PRO A 71 -12.31 10.43 0.43
CA PRO A 71 -13.59 11.09 0.59
C PRO A 71 -13.40 12.61 0.72
N PRO A 72 -14.44 13.45 0.50
CA PRO A 72 -14.39 14.86 0.85
C PRO A 72 -14.02 15.04 2.32
N TYR A 73 -13.10 16.00 2.64
CA TYR A 73 -12.54 16.16 4.01
C TYR A 73 -13.33 17.14 4.88
N ARG A 74 -14.43 17.65 4.40
CA ARG A 74 -15.23 18.67 5.08
C ARG A 74 -14.43 19.92 5.41
N THR A 75 -13.70 20.40 4.42
CA THR A 75 -12.83 21.59 4.57
C THR A 75 -13.60 22.88 4.71
N GLY A 76 -14.87 22.92 4.29
CA GLY A 76 -15.68 24.12 4.15
C GLY A 76 -15.24 24.99 2.97
N GLU A 77 -14.30 24.52 2.15
CA GLU A 77 -13.87 25.16 0.92
C GLU A 77 -14.84 24.76 -0.21
N ARG A 78 -15.16 25.71 -1.08
CA ARG A 78 -15.96 25.41 -2.27
C ARG A 78 -15.05 24.84 -3.35
N PHE A 79 -15.26 23.58 -3.68
CA PHE A 79 -14.59 22.93 -4.80
C PHE A 79 -15.50 22.93 -6.03
N THR A 80 -14.89 23.02 -7.22
CA THR A 80 -15.65 23.05 -8.48
C THR A 80 -16.40 21.76 -8.75
N HIS A 81 -15.94 20.64 -8.18
CA HIS A 81 -16.37 19.29 -8.55
C HIS A 81 -17.14 18.54 -7.46
N TYR A 82 -17.15 18.99 -6.21
CA TYR A 82 -17.89 18.34 -5.10
C TYR A 82 -18.24 19.33 -3.99
N ASP A 83 -19.31 19.03 -3.24
CA ASP A 83 -19.72 19.80 -2.07
C ASP A 83 -19.02 19.25 -0.81
N ASP A 84 -18.36 20.15 -0.07
CA ASP A 84 -17.57 19.81 1.13
C ASP A 84 -18.17 20.49 2.41
N ASP A 85 -19.42 20.94 2.36
CA ASP A 85 -20.11 21.69 3.43
C ASP A 85 -21.13 20.84 4.21
N ALA A 86 -21.02 19.53 4.18
CA ALA A 86 -21.90 18.63 4.91
C ALA A 86 -21.76 18.79 6.44
N LYS A 87 -22.85 18.58 7.20
CA LYS A 87 -22.77 18.53 8.66
C LYS A 87 -21.90 17.34 9.09
N HIS A 88 -21.14 17.54 10.19
CA HIS A 88 -20.19 16.53 10.70
C HIS A 88 -20.82 15.12 10.85
N GLU A 89 -21.98 15.04 11.51
CA GLU A 89 -22.64 13.76 11.79
C GLU A 89 -23.13 13.07 10.51
N ASP A 90 -23.60 13.85 9.54
CA ASP A 90 -24.07 13.31 8.26
C ASP A 90 -22.89 12.82 7.42
N TRP A 91 -21.82 13.60 7.36
CA TRP A 91 -20.57 13.22 6.69
C TRP A 91 -19.96 11.95 7.30
N LEU A 92 -19.84 11.92 8.65
CA LEU A 92 -19.24 10.78 9.34
C LEU A 92 -20.06 9.49 9.13
N ARG A 93 -21.38 9.59 9.21
CA ARG A 93 -22.29 8.47 8.93
C ARG A 93 -22.12 7.98 7.50
N ASP A 94 -22.05 8.89 6.55
CA ASP A 94 -22.00 8.63 5.14
C ASP A 94 -20.68 7.97 4.71
N VAL A 95 -19.55 8.53 5.14
CA VAL A 95 -18.22 7.96 4.85
C VAL A 95 -18.06 6.59 5.56
N THR A 96 -18.54 6.46 6.81
CA THR A 96 -18.46 5.19 7.53
C THR A 96 -19.28 4.10 6.86
N ALA A 97 -20.47 4.43 6.36
CA ALA A 97 -21.33 3.47 5.64
C ALA A 97 -20.67 2.97 4.35
N ARG A 98 -20.04 3.86 3.59
CA ARG A 98 -19.29 3.49 2.36
C ARG A 98 -18.05 2.67 2.67
N ALA A 99 -17.28 3.08 3.66
CA ALA A 99 -16.10 2.31 4.10
C ALA A 99 -16.49 0.91 4.60
N SER A 100 -17.61 0.77 5.33
CA SER A 100 -18.15 -0.52 5.75
C SER A 100 -18.55 -1.39 4.56
N HIS A 101 -19.14 -0.80 3.53
CA HIS A 101 -19.48 -1.55 2.32
C HIS A 101 -18.23 -2.00 1.56
N VAL A 102 -17.22 -1.12 1.43
CA VAL A 102 -15.89 -1.49 0.87
C VAL A 102 -15.26 -2.62 1.67
N TRP A 103 -15.39 -2.60 3.00
CA TRP A 103 -14.93 -3.67 3.88
C TRP A 103 -15.50 -5.04 3.52
N ASP A 104 -16.77 -5.10 3.15
CA ASP A 104 -17.43 -6.35 2.74
C ASP A 104 -16.91 -6.87 1.39
N LEU A 105 -16.40 -5.98 0.54
CA LEU A 105 -15.82 -6.33 -0.75
C LEU A 105 -14.38 -6.87 -0.67
N LEU A 106 -13.66 -6.60 0.45
CA LEU A 106 -12.26 -6.98 0.60
C LEU A 106 -12.04 -8.49 0.59
N ALA A 107 -10.97 -8.91 -0.08
CA ALA A 107 -10.39 -10.23 0.07
C ALA A 107 -9.94 -10.47 1.52
N GLU A 108 -9.78 -11.72 1.93
CA GLU A 108 -9.39 -12.08 3.29
C GLU A 108 -8.05 -11.46 3.75
N ASP A 109 -7.14 -11.23 2.82
CA ASP A 109 -5.85 -10.57 3.05
C ASP A 109 -5.82 -9.14 2.47
N GLY A 110 -6.99 -8.62 2.11
CA GLY A 110 -7.17 -7.29 1.57
C GLY A 110 -7.07 -6.19 2.61
N SER A 111 -6.80 -4.98 2.14
CA SER A 111 -6.65 -3.77 2.97
C SER A 111 -7.43 -2.58 2.40
N VAL A 112 -7.81 -1.67 3.30
CA VAL A 112 -8.39 -0.37 2.94
C VAL A 112 -7.52 0.75 3.51
N TRP A 113 -7.29 1.76 2.66
CA TRP A 113 -6.47 2.93 2.94
C TRP A 113 -7.33 4.17 2.73
N ILE A 114 -7.47 4.99 3.75
CA ILE A 114 -8.40 6.14 3.71
C ILE A 114 -7.61 7.41 3.98
N SER A 115 -7.53 8.29 2.99
CA SER A 115 -6.96 9.63 3.13
C SER A 115 -7.91 10.53 3.91
N ILE A 116 -7.35 11.34 4.80
CA ILE A 116 -8.11 12.29 5.63
C ILE A 116 -7.18 13.33 6.25
N ASP A 117 -7.69 14.49 6.64
CA ASP A 117 -6.95 15.53 7.36
C ASP A 117 -7.27 15.59 8.86
N ASP A 118 -6.62 16.55 9.55
CA ASP A 118 -6.77 16.77 11.01
C ASP A 118 -8.20 17.01 11.48
N ARG A 119 -9.07 17.54 10.61
CA ARG A 119 -10.45 17.91 10.98
C ARG A 119 -11.27 16.70 11.38
N GLU A 120 -11.11 15.61 10.64
CA GLU A 120 -12.00 14.46 10.77
C GLU A 120 -11.28 13.14 11.11
N VAL A 121 -9.94 13.07 11.08
CA VAL A 121 -9.19 11.82 11.26
C VAL A 121 -9.55 11.09 12.55
N HIS A 122 -9.69 11.82 13.66
CA HIS A 122 -9.95 11.22 14.97
C HIS A 122 -11.36 10.64 15.07
N TYR A 123 -12.35 11.37 14.54
CA TYR A 123 -13.75 10.93 14.53
C TYR A 123 -13.95 9.75 13.59
N LEU A 124 -13.38 9.84 12.39
CA LEU A 124 -13.44 8.76 11.40
C LEU A 124 -12.77 7.49 11.94
N LYS A 125 -11.60 7.62 12.57
CA LYS A 125 -10.89 6.50 13.18
C LYS A 125 -11.77 5.77 14.21
N VAL A 126 -12.43 6.52 15.11
CA VAL A 126 -13.31 5.95 16.13
C VAL A 126 -14.55 5.30 15.50
N ALA A 127 -15.13 5.92 14.47
CA ALA A 127 -16.28 5.37 13.77
C ALA A 127 -15.95 4.05 13.04
N LEU A 128 -14.81 4.00 12.37
CA LEU A 128 -14.31 2.79 11.69
C LEU A 128 -13.98 1.67 12.70
N ASP A 129 -13.36 1.99 13.83
CA ASP A 129 -13.11 1.00 14.90
C ASP A 129 -14.39 0.33 15.39
N ARG A 130 -15.49 1.09 15.46
CA ARG A 130 -16.82 0.56 15.85
C ARG A 130 -17.46 -0.24 14.73
N ALA A 131 -17.27 0.17 13.48
CA ALA A 131 -17.94 -0.43 12.32
C ALA A 131 -17.27 -1.75 11.88
N VAL A 132 -15.94 -1.80 11.83
CA VAL A 132 -15.20 -2.96 11.28
C VAL A 132 -14.36 -3.70 12.32
N GLY A 133 -14.16 -3.11 13.49
CA GLY A 133 -13.38 -3.70 14.59
C GLY A 133 -12.03 -3.00 14.79
N ARG A 134 -11.73 -2.63 16.04
CA ARG A 134 -10.45 -2.00 16.41
C ARG A 134 -9.25 -2.92 16.18
N ASP A 135 -9.44 -4.22 16.28
CA ASP A 135 -8.41 -5.25 16.03
C ASP A 135 -8.01 -5.36 14.55
N LYS A 136 -8.75 -4.72 13.65
CA LYS A 136 -8.48 -4.64 12.21
C LYS A 136 -7.60 -3.45 11.82
N PHE A 137 -7.43 -2.50 12.72
CA PHE A 137 -6.57 -1.35 12.51
C PHE A 137 -5.09 -1.77 12.42
N ILE A 138 -4.41 -1.34 11.37
CA ILE A 138 -2.98 -1.61 11.15
C ILE A 138 -2.16 -0.43 11.65
N THR A 139 -2.37 0.75 11.09
CA THR A 139 -1.60 1.96 11.42
C THR A 139 -2.26 3.22 10.88
N THR A 140 -1.76 4.37 11.33
CA THR A 140 -1.95 5.66 10.68
C THR A 140 -0.62 6.05 10.03
N VAL A 141 -0.64 6.32 8.74
CA VAL A 141 0.48 6.89 8.00
C VAL A 141 0.30 8.42 7.98
N ILE A 142 1.39 9.15 8.18
CA ILE A 142 1.47 10.60 8.05
C ILE A 142 2.18 10.91 6.74
N TRP A 143 1.48 11.58 5.84
CA TRP A 143 2.02 11.99 4.54
C TRP A 143 2.29 13.49 4.51
N GLN A 144 3.53 13.88 4.24
CA GLN A 144 3.91 15.27 4.02
C GLN A 144 3.40 15.72 2.64
N GLN A 145 2.18 16.26 2.62
CA GLN A 145 1.51 16.67 1.38
C GLN A 145 2.00 18.03 0.84
N ARG A 146 2.78 18.78 1.65
CA ARG A 146 3.26 20.11 1.34
C ARG A 146 4.60 20.38 2.01
N THR A 147 5.53 21.01 1.30
CA THR A 147 6.86 21.40 1.82
C THR A 147 6.93 22.88 2.21
N THR A 148 6.09 23.74 1.61
CA THR A 148 6.06 25.18 1.86
C THR A 148 5.27 25.50 3.13
N ARG A 149 5.71 26.53 3.86
CA ARG A 149 5.00 27.03 5.04
C ARG A 149 3.92 28.03 4.66
N GLU A 150 2.81 27.97 5.37
CA GLU A 150 1.74 28.97 5.27
C GLU A 150 1.82 29.94 6.45
N ASN A 151 2.42 31.10 6.23
CA ASN A 151 2.71 32.09 7.29
C ASN A 151 1.45 32.81 7.81
N ARG A 152 0.28 32.63 7.22
CA ARG A 152 -0.97 33.26 7.64
C ARG A 152 -1.71 32.48 8.72
N ARG A 153 -1.30 31.25 9.02
CA ARG A 153 -1.93 30.37 10.02
C ARG A 153 -1.07 30.27 11.26
N VAL A 154 -1.68 29.91 12.39
CA VAL A 154 -0.97 29.66 13.66
C VAL A 154 0.03 28.51 13.48
N PHE A 155 -0.39 27.45 12.83
CA PHE A 155 0.48 26.37 12.36
C PHE A 155 0.25 26.14 10.88
N SER A 156 1.35 25.90 10.15
CA SER A 156 1.28 25.48 8.76
C SER A 156 0.85 24.00 8.72
N ASN A 157 -0.29 23.71 8.11
CA ASN A 157 -0.74 22.33 7.93
C ASN A 157 -0.01 21.72 6.73
N ASN A 158 0.98 20.86 6.99
CA ASN A 158 1.88 20.32 5.96
C ASN A 158 1.66 18.82 5.71
N HIS A 159 0.71 18.18 6.39
CA HIS A 159 0.50 16.74 6.29
C HIS A 159 -0.99 16.39 6.20
N GLU A 160 -1.22 15.20 5.72
CA GLU A 160 -2.49 14.48 5.75
C GLU A 160 -2.23 13.08 6.33
N TYR A 161 -3.28 12.33 6.59
CA TYR A 161 -3.21 10.99 7.14
C TYR A 161 -3.75 9.96 6.16
N LEU A 162 -3.23 8.73 6.27
CA LEU A 162 -3.87 7.55 5.71
C LEU A 162 -4.18 6.59 6.86
N LEU A 163 -5.46 6.34 7.11
CA LEU A 163 -5.90 5.29 8.03
C LEU A 163 -5.86 3.95 7.31
N VAL A 164 -5.16 2.98 7.88
CA VAL A 164 -4.95 1.67 7.26
C VAL A 164 -5.61 0.58 8.09
N TYR A 165 -6.52 -0.16 7.46
CA TYR A 165 -7.19 -1.33 8.04
C TYR A 165 -7.01 -2.54 7.13
N ALA A 166 -6.96 -3.73 7.70
CA ALA A 166 -6.89 -4.99 6.95
C ALA A 166 -7.98 -5.97 7.40
N LYS A 167 -8.61 -6.67 6.44
CA LYS A 167 -9.67 -7.66 6.70
C LYS A 167 -9.20 -8.70 7.72
N ASN A 168 -8.01 -9.23 7.52
CA ASN A 168 -7.30 -10.07 8.46
C ASN A 168 -5.86 -9.56 8.62
N PRO A 169 -5.53 -8.86 9.72
CA PRO A 169 -4.21 -8.30 9.96
C PRO A 169 -3.06 -9.30 9.85
N ARG A 170 -3.27 -10.54 10.32
CA ARG A 170 -2.23 -11.59 10.25
C ARG A 170 -1.93 -12.00 8.81
N LYS A 171 -2.98 -12.21 7.99
CA LYS A 171 -2.83 -12.53 6.58
C LYS A 171 -2.20 -11.35 5.82
N PHE A 172 -2.68 -10.13 6.05
CA PHE A 172 -2.11 -8.93 5.44
C PHE A 172 -0.61 -8.78 5.72
N VAL A 173 -0.16 -8.95 6.97
CA VAL A 173 1.27 -8.91 7.32
C VAL A 173 2.09 -9.95 6.56
N GLN A 174 1.51 -11.12 6.30
CA GLN A 174 2.18 -12.20 5.55
C GLN A 174 2.23 -11.92 4.04
N THR A 175 1.22 -11.21 3.48
CA THR A 175 1.09 -11.01 2.03
C THR A 175 1.53 -9.61 1.57
N ARG A 176 1.53 -8.59 2.44
CA ARG A 176 1.95 -7.24 2.07
C ARG A 176 3.37 -7.19 1.52
N ASN A 177 3.62 -6.30 0.60
CA ASN A 177 4.97 -6.05 0.12
C ASN A 177 5.75 -5.11 1.05
N GLY A 178 7.07 -5.25 1.06
CA GLY A 178 7.98 -4.28 1.63
C GLY A 178 8.43 -3.28 0.57
N LEU A 179 9.04 -2.20 1.01
CA LEU A 179 9.64 -1.21 0.11
C LEU A 179 10.99 -1.71 -0.41
N ALA A 180 11.42 -1.19 -1.55
CA ALA A 180 12.74 -1.47 -2.09
C ALA A 180 13.84 -1.03 -1.11
N LEU A 181 14.96 -1.76 -1.11
CA LEU A 181 16.13 -1.36 -0.36
C LEU A 181 16.73 -0.08 -0.98
N THR A 182 16.83 0.99 -0.19
CA THR A 182 17.58 2.18 -0.59
C THR A 182 19.07 1.86 -0.67
N ASP A 183 19.85 2.65 -1.41
CA ASP A 183 21.29 2.48 -1.52
C ASP A 183 21.99 2.58 -0.15
N ASP A 184 21.51 3.46 0.74
CA ASP A 184 22.00 3.56 2.11
C ASP A 184 21.77 2.25 2.91
N ILE A 185 20.58 1.66 2.82
CA ILE A 185 20.30 0.38 3.47
C ILE A 185 21.10 -0.75 2.82
N ARG A 186 21.20 -0.76 1.49
CA ARG A 186 21.99 -1.75 0.72
C ARG A 186 23.46 -1.66 1.09
N GLY A 187 24.01 -0.45 1.25
CA GLY A 187 25.39 -0.20 1.66
C GLY A 187 25.76 -0.72 3.06
N ARG A 188 24.75 -1.01 3.92
CA ARG A 188 24.98 -1.64 5.23
C ARG A 188 25.24 -3.14 5.16
N TYR A 189 25.01 -3.75 3.99
CA TYR A 189 25.27 -5.15 3.75
C TYR A 189 26.65 -5.31 3.13
N VAL A 190 27.60 -5.82 3.91
CA VAL A 190 28.99 -6.02 3.51
C VAL A 190 29.40 -7.47 3.78
N ASN A 191 30.15 -8.09 2.88
CA ASN A 191 30.64 -9.44 3.09
C ASN A 191 32.02 -9.42 3.78
N HIS A 192 32.03 -9.36 5.10
CA HIS A 192 33.23 -9.18 5.92
C HIS A 192 34.13 -10.43 5.99
N ASP A 193 33.58 -11.61 5.73
CA ASP A 193 34.24 -12.91 5.89
C ASP A 193 34.19 -13.77 4.63
N ASN A 194 33.88 -13.17 3.48
CA ASN A 194 33.72 -13.86 2.20
C ASN A 194 32.72 -15.03 2.25
N ASP A 195 31.62 -14.86 3.01
CA ASP A 195 30.57 -15.86 3.10
C ASP A 195 29.97 -16.13 1.71
N PRO A 196 29.89 -17.39 1.25
CA PRO A 196 29.40 -17.72 -0.09
C PRO A 196 27.95 -17.34 -0.35
N ARG A 197 27.17 -17.09 0.69
CA ARG A 197 25.79 -16.60 0.60
C ARG A 197 25.68 -15.13 0.23
N GLY A 198 26.79 -14.40 0.22
CA GLY A 198 26.88 -13.01 -0.20
C GLY A 198 26.90 -11.98 0.94
N PRO A 199 26.65 -10.70 0.64
CA PRO A 199 26.67 -9.62 1.63
C PRO A 199 25.63 -9.80 2.74
N TRP A 200 26.00 -9.41 3.97
CA TRP A 200 25.16 -9.51 5.14
C TRP A 200 25.33 -8.30 6.07
N GLN A 201 24.29 -8.00 6.84
CA GLN A 201 24.29 -6.98 7.88
C GLN A 201 24.46 -7.63 9.26
N SER A 202 25.33 -7.06 10.09
CA SER A 202 25.53 -7.48 11.46
C SER A 202 24.43 -6.95 12.37
N VAL A 203 23.65 -7.84 12.98
CA VAL A 203 22.59 -7.48 13.93
C VAL A 203 22.85 -8.06 15.32
N SER A 204 22.30 -7.42 16.36
CA SER A 204 22.52 -7.87 17.74
C SER A 204 21.97 -9.28 17.97
N ALA A 205 22.76 -10.16 18.59
CA ALA A 205 22.31 -11.47 19.05
C ALA A 205 21.63 -11.42 20.42
N ASN A 206 21.48 -10.26 21.04
CA ASN A 206 20.78 -10.09 22.31
C ASN A 206 19.66 -9.06 22.20
N VAL A 207 18.62 -9.21 23.04
CA VAL A 207 17.43 -8.37 23.13
C VAL A 207 17.16 -7.98 24.58
N GLN A 208 16.27 -7.01 24.82
CA GLN A 208 15.84 -6.67 26.18
C GLN A 208 15.15 -7.84 26.86
N ALA A 209 15.43 -8.05 28.16
CA ALA A 209 14.99 -9.22 28.91
C ALA A 209 13.55 -9.11 29.47
N GLY A 210 12.75 -8.12 29.08
CA GLY A 210 11.42 -7.87 29.68
C GLY A 210 10.44 -9.05 29.63
N HIS A 211 10.60 -9.97 28.65
CA HIS A 211 9.80 -11.21 28.52
C HIS A 211 10.69 -12.45 28.36
N ALA A 212 11.93 -12.39 28.87
CA ALA A 212 12.90 -13.46 28.71
C ALA A 212 12.53 -14.69 29.55
N VAL A 213 12.84 -15.87 29.01
CA VAL A 213 12.76 -17.14 29.72
C VAL A 213 14.17 -17.62 30.11
N ALA A 214 14.28 -18.45 31.16
CA ALA A 214 15.56 -18.91 31.71
C ALA A 214 16.49 -19.52 30.65
N SER A 215 15.97 -20.17 29.62
CA SER A 215 16.74 -20.79 28.54
C SER A 215 17.46 -19.78 27.60
N GLN A 216 17.25 -18.47 27.78
CA GLN A 216 17.92 -17.39 27.03
C GLN A 216 19.11 -16.77 27.78
N PHE A 217 19.41 -17.28 29.00
CA PHE A 217 20.54 -16.84 29.80
C PHE A 217 21.58 -17.97 29.93
N TYR A 218 22.57 -17.96 29.08
CA TYR A 218 23.65 -18.96 29.06
C TYR A 218 24.94 -18.34 28.53
N THR A 219 26.05 -19.02 28.70
CA THR A 219 27.36 -18.61 28.21
C THR A 219 27.58 -19.12 26.78
N ILE A 220 27.94 -18.22 25.87
CA ILE A 220 28.41 -18.56 24.52
C ILE A 220 29.92 -18.55 24.51
N THR A 221 30.55 -19.62 24.02
CA THR A 221 32.01 -19.67 23.81
C THR A 221 32.31 -19.33 22.36
N ALA A 222 33.07 -18.26 22.14
CA ALA A 222 33.54 -17.85 20.82
C ALA A 222 34.59 -18.83 20.26
N PRO A 223 34.90 -18.84 18.94
CA PRO A 223 35.85 -19.76 18.34
C PRO A 223 37.26 -19.73 18.94
N ASN A 224 37.69 -18.58 19.45
CA ASN A 224 38.98 -18.45 20.16
C ASN A 224 38.97 -18.80 21.64
N GLY A 225 37.82 -19.33 22.16
CA GLY A 225 37.66 -19.73 23.57
C GLY A 225 37.11 -18.63 24.49
N ARG A 226 36.93 -17.39 24.03
CA ARG A 226 36.38 -16.31 24.83
C ARG A 226 34.91 -16.58 25.17
N LYS A 227 34.57 -16.39 26.46
CA LYS A 227 33.19 -16.59 26.95
C LYS A 227 32.42 -15.26 26.96
N HIS A 228 31.19 -15.32 26.48
CA HIS A 228 30.26 -14.19 26.46
C HIS A 228 28.95 -14.57 27.19
N VAL A 229 28.48 -13.68 28.04
CA VAL A 229 27.18 -13.75 28.70
C VAL A 229 26.31 -12.57 28.22
N PRO A 230 25.00 -12.65 28.30
CA PRO A 230 24.14 -11.51 27.97
C PRO A 230 24.48 -10.33 28.90
N PRO A 231 24.53 -9.09 28.38
CA PRO A 231 24.67 -7.90 29.23
C PRO A 231 23.54 -7.77 30.24
N ASN A 232 23.75 -7.04 31.33
CA ASN A 232 22.72 -6.74 32.33
C ASN A 232 21.44 -6.18 31.65
N GLY A 233 20.28 -6.71 32.03
CA GLY A 233 18.99 -6.33 31.46
C GLY A 233 18.70 -6.86 30.07
N ARG A 234 19.59 -7.74 29.55
CA ARG A 234 19.42 -8.36 28.22
C ARG A 234 19.50 -9.88 28.31
N CYS A 235 18.95 -10.56 27.29
CA CYS A 235 19.05 -11.99 27.09
C CYS A 235 19.45 -12.30 25.64
N TRP A 236 19.91 -13.52 25.35
CA TRP A 236 20.11 -13.93 23.97
C TRP A 236 18.77 -14.06 23.23
N VAL A 237 18.77 -13.72 21.94
CA VAL A 237 17.56 -13.77 21.09
C VAL A 237 17.02 -15.19 20.93
N TYR A 238 17.90 -16.19 21.00
CA TYR A 238 17.57 -17.62 20.92
C TYR A 238 17.87 -18.35 22.22
N ASN A 239 17.21 -19.50 22.44
CA ASN A 239 17.65 -20.46 23.45
C ASN A 239 19.01 -21.09 23.04
N GLN A 240 19.68 -21.75 23.99
CA GLN A 240 21.03 -22.31 23.78
C GLN A 240 21.09 -23.22 22.56
N ARG A 241 20.20 -24.21 22.46
CA ARG A 241 20.16 -25.19 21.35
C ARG A 241 20.04 -24.51 19.99
N ARG A 242 19.16 -23.51 19.86
CA ARG A 242 19.00 -22.77 18.60
C ARG A 242 20.24 -21.95 18.28
N MET A 243 20.84 -21.31 19.27
CA MET A 243 22.07 -20.51 19.06
C MET A 243 23.24 -21.39 18.61
N GLU A 244 23.40 -22.59 19.18
CA GLU A 244 24.42 -23.56 18.76
C GLU A 244 24.22 -23.98 17.28
N LEU A 245 22.98 -24.19 16.85
CA LEU A 245 22.67 -24.44 15.43
C LEU A 245 23.03 -23.25 14.55
N GLU A 246 22.71 -22.02 14.95
CA GLU A 246 23.05 -20.82 14.20
C GLU A 246 24.58 -20.62 14.09
N ILE A 247 25.32 -20.95 15.15
CA ILE A 247 26.81 -20.94 15.15
C ILE A 247 27.33 -21.99 14.16
N ALA A 248 26.83 -23.22 14.24
CA ALA A 248 27.26 -24.32 13.37
C ALA A 248 26.96 -24.04 11.88
N GLN A 249 25.88 -23.31 11.57
CA GLN A 249 25.50 -22.90 10.22
C GLN A 249 26.24 -21.64 9.74
N GLY A 250 27.15 -21.08 10.54
CA GLY A 250 27.89 -19.87 10.18
C GLY A 250 27.03 -18.58 10.18
N ASN A 251 25.89 -18.61 10.88
CA ASN A 251 24.98 -17.45 10.96
C ASN A 251 25.36 -16.48 12.10
N VAL A 252 26.36 -16.82 12.91
CA VAL A 252 26.86 -15.98 14.00
C VAL A 252 28.26 -15.48 13.71
N TRP A 253 28.44 -14.19 13.81
CA TRP A 253 29.71 -13.49 13.61
C TRP A 253 30.34 -13.10 14.95
N PHE A 254 31.60 -13.44 15.16
CA PHE A 254 32.39 -13.14 16.36
C PHE A 254 33.49 -12.11 16.11
N GLY A 255 33.36 -11.26 15.07
CA GLY A 255 34.40 -10.33 14.66
C GLY A 255 35.48 -11.00 13.82
N LYS A 256 36.38 -10.20 13.23
CA LYS A 256 37.49 -10.71 12.36
C LYS A 256 38.39 -11.69 13.10
N ASP A 257 38.65 -11.45 14.39
CA ASP A 257 39.54 -12.25 15.22
C ASP A 257 38.83 -13.41 15.94
N GLY A 258 37.55 -13.62 15.70
CA GLY A 258 36.77 -14.71 16.30
C GLY A 258 36.55 -14.58 17.81
N ASN A 259 36.72 -13.39 18.42
CA ASN A 259 36.63 -13.16 19.87
C ASN A 259 35.57 -12.13 20.28
N GLY A 260 34.90 -11.52 19.30
CA GLY A 260 33.91 -10.47 19.52
C GLY A 260 32.60 -11.00 20.14
N VAL A 261 31.81 -10.08 20.65
CA VAL A 261 30.45 -10.39 21.12
C VAL A 261 29.65 -11.00 19.96
N PRO A 262 28.91 -12.10 20.18
CA PRO A 262 28.17 -12.77 19.10
C PRO A 262 27.14 -11.82 18.47
N ARG A 263 27.13 -11.80 17.15
CA ARG A 263 26.17 -11.03 16.34
C ARG A 263 25.61 -11.94 15.25
N LEU A 264 24.34 -11.76 14.91
CA LEU A 264 23.71 -12.54 13.84
C LEU A 264 24.00 -11.91 12.48
N LYS A 265 24.25 -12.76 11.48
CA LYS A 265 24.33 -12.35 10.08
C LYS A 265 22.91 -12.31 9.50
N LYS A 266 22.51 -11.16 9.00
CA LYS A 266 21.28 -11.01 8.20
C LYS A 266 21.69 -10.82 6.75
N PHE A 267 21.56 -11.86 5.93
CA PHE A 267 21.97 -11.83 4.53
C PHE A 267 21.04 -10.97 3.68
N LEU A 268 21.61 -10.29 2.71
CA LEU A 268 20.86 -9.53 1.71
C LEU A 268 19.95 -10.46 0.89
N SER A 269 20.47 -11.64 0.52
CA SER A 269 19.74 -12.68 -0.22
C SER A 269 18.58 -13.31 0.56
N SER A 270 18.62 -13.32 1.89
CA SER A 270 17.52 -13.79 2.74
C SER A 270 16.50 -12.71 3.06
N GLY A 271 16.69 -11.50 2.52
CA GLY A 271 15.75 -10.39 2.62
C GLY A 271 14.43 -10.81 1.96
N GLY A 272 13.37 -10.95 2.77
CA GLY A 272 12.03 -11.26 2.30
C GLY A 272 11.46 -10.19 1.34
N ARG A 273 10.20 -9.86 1.45
CA ARG A 273 9.46 -8.92 0.56
C ARG A 273 9.94 -7.45 0.60
N GLY A 274 11.18 -7.16 1.04
CA GLY A 274 11.74 -5.80 1.13
C GLY A 274 11.76 -5.22 2.55
N VAL A 275 11.98 -3.90 2.64
CA VAL A 275 12.03 -3.16 3.92
C VAL A 275 10.62 -2.93 4.46
N THR A 276 10.47 -3.04 5.77
CA THR A 276 9.21 -2.69 6.43
C THR A 276 8.87 -1.22 6.16
N PRO A 277 7.68 -0.91 5.63
CA PRO A 277 7.27 0.47 5.41
C PRO A 277 7.21 1.26 6.71
N GLU A 278 7.67 2.50 6.67
CA GLU A 278 7.57 3.46 7.75
C GLU A 278 6.18 4.11 7.77
N THR A 279 5.85 4.79 8.87
CA THR A 279 4.57 5.52 9.00
C THR A 279 4.70 7.01 8.67
N LEU A 280 5.91 7.51 8.46
CA LEU A 280 6.18 8.88 8.00
C LEU A 280 6.60 8.82 6.54
N TRP A 281 5.79 9.41 5.66
CA TRP A 281 6.03 9.47 4.22
C TRP A 281 6.32 10.90 3.81
N PHE A 282 7.56 11.16 3.45
CA PHE A 282 8.02 12.48 3.10
C PHE A 282 7.72 12.83 1.63
N ALA A 283 7.67 14.13 1.36
CA ALA A 283 7.40 14.68 0.02
C ALA A 283 8.37 14.16 -1.04
N ASP A 284 9.65 13.98 -0.66
CA ASP A 284 10.69 13.49 -1.57
C ASP A 284 10.46 12.03 -2.01
N ASP A 285 9.80 11.24 -1.17
CA ASP A 285 9.50 9.84 -1.45
C ASP A 285 8.22 9.62 -2.25
N VAL A 286 7.17 10.39 -1.91
CA VAL A 286 5.80 10.10 -2.41
C VAL A 286 5.14 11.30 -3.09
N GLY A 287 5.88 12.38 -3.27
CA GLY A 287 5.35 13.60 -3.89
C GLY A 287 4.41 14.40 -3.00
N THR A 288 3.93 15.52 -3.53
CA THR A 288 3.03 16.47 -2.87
C THR A 288 1.81 16.74 -3.73
N ASN A 289 0.80 17.42 -3.16
CA ASN A 289 -0.36 17.92 -3.91
C ASN A 289 0.04 18.86 -5.08
N ASP A 290 1.11 19.64 -4.91
CA ASP A 290 1.64 20.50 -5.99
C ASP A 290 2.23 19.69 -7.15
N HIS A 291 2.96 18.61 -6.86
CA HIS A 291 3.45 17.69 -7.89
C HIS A 291 2.30 17.06 -8.68
N ALA A 292 1.23 16.64 -7.97
CA ALA A 292 0.05 16.09 -8.62
C ALA A 292 -0.68 17.10 -9.52
N LYS A 293 -0.83 18.35 -9.05
CA LYS A 293 -1.42 19.43 -9.86
C LYS A 293 -0.60 19.73 -11.12
N LYS A 294 0.72 19.83 -10.97
CA LYS A 294 1.62 20.05 -12.13
C LYS A 294 1.53 18.90 -13.14
N HIS A 295 1.43 17.67 -12.66
CA HIS A 295 1.28 16.50 -13.54
C HIS A 295 -0.02 16.55 -14.33
N ILE A 296 -1.17 16.76 -13.67
CA ILE A 296 -2.47 16.90 -14.35
C ILE A 296 -2.46 18.07 -15.33
N HIS A 297 -1.87 19.21 -14.93
CA HIS A 297 -1.77 20.37 -15.82
C HIS A 297 -0.93 20.11 -17.07
N ALA A 298 0.15 19.36 -16.93
CA ALA A 298 0.95 18.94 -18.08
C ALA A 298 0.19 17.98 -19.01
N MET A 299 -0.67 17.14 -18.44
CA MET A 299 -1.53 16.23 -19.23
C MET A 299 -2.65 16.98 -19.97
N PHE A 300 -3.20 18.06 -19.40
CA PHE A 300 -4.36 18.81 -19.90
C PHE A 300 -4.08 20.31 -19.89
N PRO A 301 -3.19 20.81 -20.78
CA PRO A 301 -2.88 22.23 -20.86
C PRO A 301 -4.10 23.03 -21.31
N GLY A 302 -4.49 24.04 -20.52
CA GLY A 302 -5.60 24.94 -20.85
C GLY A 302 -6.98 24.49 -20.36
N ASP A 303 -7.12 23.29 -19.83
CA ASP A 303 -8.39 22.84 -19.25
C ASP A 303 -8.55 23.30 -17.78
N PRO A 304 -9.78 23.48 -17.26
CA PRO A 304 -10.01 23.69 -15.84
C PRO A 304 -9.47 22.51 -15.05
N LEU A 305 -8.58 22.83 -14.10
CA LEU A 305 -7.87 21.82 -13.32
C LEU A 305 -8.82 21.12 -12.33
N PHE A 306 -8.55 19.84 -12.09
CA PHE A 306 -9.08 19.15 -10.93
C PHE A 306 -8.37 19.68 -9.68
N ASP A 307 -9.14 20.13 -8.67
CA ASP A 307 -8.61 20.94 -7.58
C ASP A 307 -7.60 20.22 -6.69
N THR A 308 -7.80 18.92 -6.42
CA THR A 308 -7.03 18.17 -5.43
C THR A 308 -6.64 16.75 -5.90
N PRO A 309 -5.86 16.61 -7.00
CA PRO A 309 -5.38 15.28 -7.39
C PRO A 309 -4.35 14.77 -6.38
N LYS A 310 -4.34 13.45 -6.10
CA LYS A 310 -3.25 12.82 -5.35
C LYS A 310 -2.07 12.51 -6.27
N PRO A 311 -0.83 12.57 -5.78
CA PRO A 311 0.35 12.21 -6.58
C PRO A 311 0.38 10.70 -6.86
N GLU A 312 0.78 10.33 -8.08
CA GLU A 312 0.87 8.91 -8.47
C GLU A 312 1.86 8.12 -7.60
N SER A 313 2.94 8.73 -7.15
CA SER A 313 3.94 8.10 -6.27
C SER A 313 3.37 7.73 -4.89
N LEU A 314 2.46 8.54 -4.32
CA LEU A 314 1.75 8.20 -3.10
C LEU A 314 0.85 6.98 -3.31
N ILE A 315 0.03 7.02 -4.35
CA ILE A 315 -0.89 5.92 -4.67
C ILE A 315 -0.11 4.66 -5.04
N TRP A 316 0.99 4.78 -5.78
CA TRP A 316 1.87 3.64 -6.08
C TRP A 316 2.39 2.98 -4.80
N ARG A 317 2.84 3.74 -3.80
CA ARG A 317 3.31 3.18 -2.53
C ARG A 317 2.20 2.45 -1.80
N VAL A 318 0.98 2.98 -1.78
CA VAL A 318 -0.22 2.31 -1.22
C VAL A 318 -0.47 0.99 -1.93
N LEU A 319 -0.59 1.01 -3.26
CA LEU A 319 -0.90 -0.16 -4.06
C LEU A 319 0.23 -1.20 -4.02
N HIS A 320 1.49 -0.75 -4.04
CA HIS A 320 2.65 -1.63 -3.93
C HIS A 320 2.64 -2.40 -2.60
N ILE A 321 2.37 -1.73 -1.47
CA ILE A 321 2.32 -2.38 -0.15
C ILE A 321 1.11 -3.32 -0.07
N GLY A 322 -0.04 -2.90 -0.58
CA GLY A 322 -1.33 -3.54 -0.38
C GLY A 322 -1.72 -4.61 -1.40
N SER A 323 -0.98 -4.75 -2.51
CA SER A 323 -1.36 -5.65 -3.62
C SER A 323 -0.17 -6.05 -4.49
N ASP A 324 -0.34 -7.13 -5.24
CA ASP A 324 0.58 -7.61 -6.27
C ASP A 324 0.03 -7.31 -7.69
N PRO A 325 0.83 -7.43 -8.76
CA PRO A 325 0.30 -7.42 -10.14
C PRO A 325 -0.86 -8.42 -10.29
N ASP A 326 -1.81 -8.11 -11.19
CA ASP A 326 -3.07 -8.82 -11.42
C ASP A 326 -4.11 -8.77 -10.28
N ASP A 327 -3.77 -8.23 -9.12
CA ASP A 327 -4.74 -8.01 -8.05
C ASP A 327 -5.75 -6.92 -8.43
N LEU A 328 -6.93 -6.97 -7.79
CA LEU A 328 -7.99 -5.99 -7.98
C LEU A 328 -7.87 -4.84 -6.99
N VAL A 329 -7.64 -3.65 -7.52
CA VAL A 329 -7.66 -2.37 -6.81
C VAL A 329 -9.05 -1.74 -6.92
N PHE A 330 -9.50 -1.12 -5.85
CA PHE A 330 -10.82 -0.48 -5.79
C PHE A 330 -10.74 0.95 -5.26
N ASP A 331 -11.38 1.89 -5.96
CA ASP A 331 -11.48 3.29 -5.52
C ASP A 331 -12.90 3.84 -5.76
N PRO A 332 -13.71 4.00 -4.68
CA PRO A 332 -15.06 4.54 -4.78
C PRO A 332 -15.12 6.08 -4.85
N TYR A 333 -13.98 6.77 -4.78
CA TYR A 333 -13.85 8.23 -4.86
C TYR A 333 -12.78 8.61 -5.87
N LEU A 334 -12.95 8.12 -7.12
CA LEU A 334 -11.88 8.08 -8.12
C LEU A 334 -11.33 9.47 -8.50
N GLY A 335 -12.16 10.52 -8.43
CA GLY A 335 -11.77 11.88 -8.75
C GLY A 335 -11.14 12.01 -10.15
N SER A 336 -9.91 12.48 -10.19
CA SER A 336 -9.15 12.65 -11.44
C SER A 336 -8.62 11.35 -12.06
N GLY A 337 -8.86 10.18 -11.44
CA GLY A 337 -8.40 8.88 -11.98
C GLY A 337 -6.99 8.46 -11.57
N THR A 338 -6.39 9.05 -10.53
CA THR A 338 -5.01 8.72 -10.13
C THR A 338 -4.85 7.26 -9.79
N THR A 339 -5.76 6.70 -8.98
CA THR A 339 -5.71 5.29 -8.56
C THR A 339 -5.79 4.34 -9.74
N ALA A 340 -6.69 4.61 -10.70
CA ALA A 340 -6.83 3.82 -11.91
C ALA A 340 -5.57 3.88 -12.79
N ALA A 341 -4.97 5.08 -12.95
CA ALA A 341 -3.73 5.27 -13.70
C ALA A 341 -2.58 4.46 -13.09
N VAL A 342 -2.39 4.58 -11.77
CA VAL A 342 -1.33 3.84 -11.07
C VAL A 342 -1.56 2.33 -11.10
N ALA A 343 -2.80 1.87 -10.90
CA ALA A 343 -3.13 0.45 -11.00
C ALA A 343 -2.75 -0.10 -12.37
N LEU A 344 -3.15 0.56 -13.45
CA LEU A 344 -2.82 0.14 -14.80
C LEU A 344 -1.31 0.15 -15.08
N LYS A 345 -0.61 1.26 -14.76
CA LYS A 345 0.84 1.39 -14.95
C LYS A 345 1.65 0.33 -14.19
N SER A 346 1.12 -0.16 -13.08
CA SER A 346 1.78 -1.14 -12.21
C SER A 346 1.22 -2.56 -12.36
N GLY A 347 0.51 -2.85 -13.46
CA GLY A 347 0.04 -4.19 -13.81
C GLY A 347 -1.13 -4.72 -12.98
N ARG A 348 -1.88 -3.84 -12.32
CA ARG A 348 -3.04 -4.20 -11.49
C ARG A 348 -4.34 -3.94 -12.23
N ARG A 349 -5.38 -4.69 -11.89
CA ARG A 349 -6.75 -4.39 -12.35
C ARG A 349 -7.39 -3.37 -11.43
N PHE A 350 -8.34 -2.60 -11.95
CA PHE A 350 -9.01 -1.59 -11.16
C PHE A 350 -10.52 -1.51 -11.41
N VAL A 351 -11.23 -1.10 -10.38
CA VAL A 351 -12.57 -0.53 -10.46
C VAL A 351 -12.54 0.83 -9.77
N GLY A 352 -12.81 1.88 -10.53
CA GLY A 352 -12.91 3.24 -10.02
C GLY A 352 -14.31 3.79 -10.23
N ILE A 353 -14.89 4.40 -9.20
CA ILE A 353 -16.22 4.99 -9.24
C ILE A 353 -16.11 6.50 -9.01
N GLU A 354 -16.82 7.26 -9.83
CA GLU A 354 -16.92 8.71 -9.70
C GLU A 354 -18.33 9.19 -9.98
N SER A 355 -18.84 10.04 -9.09
CA SER A 355 -20.23 10.55 -9.19
C SER A 355 -20.35 11.78 -10.08
N GLY A 356 -19.28 12.58 -10.20
CA GLY A 356 -19.26 13.80 -10.97
C GLY A 356 -19.08 13.58 -12.47
N GLU A 357 -19.48 14.56 -13.28
CA GLU A 357 -19.30 14.52 -14.75
C GLU A 357 -17.83 14.45 -15.16
N HIS A 358 -16.90 14.80 -14.27
CA HIS A 358 -15.47 14.66 -14.47
C HIS A 358 -15.00 13.18 -14.56
N ALA A 359 -15.85 12.22 -14.21
CA ALA A 359 -15.63 10.82 -14.57
C ALA A 359 -15.40 10.64 -16.08
N ALA A 360 -16.21 11.33 -16.90
CA ALA A 360 -16.12 11.27 -18.35
C ALA A 360 -15.11 12.26 -18.94
N SER A 361 -15.06 13.49 -18.42
CA SER A 361 -14.22 14.55 -18.99
C SER A 361 -12.75 14.47 -18.55
N ILE A 362 -12.48 14.09 -17.30
CA ILE A 362 -11.12 14.07 -16.75
C ILE A 362 -10.62 12.63 -16.60
N ALA A 363 -11.28 11.78 -15.78
CA ALA A 363 -10.78 10.46 -15.47
C ALA A 363 -10.65 9.56 -16.71
N ALA A 364 -11.70 9.48 -17.55
CA ALA A 364 -11.63 8.70 -18.78
C ALA A 364 -10.59 9.23 -19.77
N SER A 365 -10.45 10.57 -19.88
CA SER A 365 -9.45 11.20 -20.73
C SER A 365 -8.02 10.97 -20.24
N ARG A 366 -7.80 10.99 -18.91
CA ARG A 366 -6.53 10.62 -18.30
C ARG A 366 -6.19 9.17 -18.62
N MET A 367 -7.14 8.24 -18.44
CA MET A 367 -6.89 6.84 -18.70
C MET A 367 -6.54 6.55 -20.17
N ARG A 368 -7.13 7.28 -21.13
CA ARG A 368 -6.71 7.20 -22.55
C ARG A 368 -5.26 7.58 -22.74
N LYS A 369 -4.83 8.74 -22.19
CA LYS A 369 -3.43 9.18 -22.27
C LYS A 369 -2.46 8.19 -21.62
N VAL A 370 -2.85 7.61 -20.49
CA VAL A 370 -2.06 6.56 -19.81
C VAL A 370 -1.92 5.34 -20.73
N ILE A 371 -3.02 4.85 -21.33
CA ILE A 371 -3.00 3.72 -22.25
C ILE A 371 -2.15 4.02 -23.49
N ASP A 372 -2.16 5.27 -23.97
CA ASP A 372 -1.34 5.74 -25.09
C ASP A 372 0.15 5.95 -24.74
N GLY A 373 0.58 5.62 -23.50
CA GLY A 373 1.98 5.69 -23.09
C GLY A 373 2.41 7.04 -22.50
N GLU A 374 1.53 7.72 -21.77
CA GLU A 374 1.87 8.92 -21.01
C GLU A 374 3.12 8.70 -20.15
N SER A 375 4.08 9.65 -20.20
CA SER A 375 5.43 9.49 -19.64
C SER A 375 5.64 10.15 -18.27
N GLY A 376 4.60 10.80 -17.71
CA GLY A 376 4.65 11.49 -16.42
C GLY A 376 4.36 10.59 -15.21
N GLY A 377 4.27 11.20 -14.03
CA GLY A 377 4.00 10.47 -12.79
C GLY A 377 5.02 9.38 -12.54
N ILE A 378 4.54 8.15 -12.30
CA ILE A 378 5.40 6.97 -12.03
C ILE A 378 5.84 6.23 -13.30
N SER A 379 5.50 6.72 -14.51
CA SER A 379 5.74 5.98 -15.76
C SER A 379 7.20 5.54 -15.93
N LYS A 380 8.15 6.39 -15.55
CA LYS A 380 9.58 6.07 -15.61
C LYS A 380 10.00 5.05 -14.56
N ASP A 381 9.41 5.13 -13.37
CA ASP A 381 9.78 4.27 -12.24
C ASP A 381 9.32 2.82 -12.43
N VAL A 382 8.26 2.63 -13.23
CA VAL A 382 7.69 1.31 -13.54
C VAL A 382 7.90 0.88 -15.00
N ASP A 383 8.72 1.61 -15.76
CA ASP A 383 9.01 1.39 -17.18
C ASP A 383 7.74 1.26 -18.05
N TRP A 384 6.77 2.16 -17.83
CA TRP A 384 5.50 2.15 -18.53
C TRP A 384 5.64 2.57 -19.99
N GLN A 385 5.18 1.72 -20.92
CA GLN A 385 5.24 1.97 -22.35
C GLN A 385 3.83 2.14 -22.97
N GLY A 386 2.80 2.14 -22.17
CA GLY A 386 1.41 2.14 -22.65
C GLY A 386 0.78 0.76 -22.69
N GLY A 387 -0.46 0.70 -23.11
CA GLY A 387 -1.22 -0.52 -23.27
C GLY A 387 -2.34 -0.69 -22.24
N GLY A 388 -3.03 -1.85 -22.35
CA GLY A 388 -4.21 -2.11 -21.53
C GLY A 388 -5.47 -1.42 -22.06
N GLY A 389 -6.52 -1.42 -21.24
CA GLY A 389 -7.81 -0.82 -21.60
C GLY A 389 -8.76 -0.79 -20.41
N PHE A 390 -9.91 -0.14 -20.59
CA PHE A 390 -10.99 -0.12 -19.61
C PHE A 390 -12.37 -0.04 -20.26
N ASP A 391 -13.36 -0.59 -19.59
CA ASP A 391 -14.76 -0.39 -19.93
C ASP A 391 -15.35 0.76 -19.07
N PHE A 392 -15.94 1.73 -19.74
CA PHE A 392 -16.67 2.80 -19.07
C PHE A 392 -18.14 2.40 -18.89
N LEU A 393 -18.60 2.41 -17.64
CA LEU A 393 -19.98 2.09 -17.30
C LEU A 393 -20.68 3.33 -16.72
N ARG A 394 -21.99 3.42 -16.90
CA ARG A 394 -22.83 4.46 -16.27
C ARG A 394 -23.97 3.82 -15.48
N PHE A 395 -24.19 4.31 -14.27
CA PHE A 395 -25.33 3.93 -13.45
C PHE A 395 -26.61 4.55 -14.03
N LYS A 396 -27.68 3.74 -14.11
CA LYS A 396 -28.98 4.11 -14.68
C LYS A 396 -30.00 4.44 -13.58
#